data_8397e869c6611deae3fefe06009576aa
#
_entry.id   8397e869c6611deae3fefe06009576aa
#
_cell.length_a   1.000
_cell.length_b   1.000
_cell.length_c   1.000
_cell.angle_alpha   90.00
_cell.angle_beta   90.00
_cell.angle_gamma   90.00
#
_symmetry.space_group_name_H-M   'P 1'
#
loop_
_entity.id
_entity.type
_entity.pdbx_description
1 polymer ?
#
loop_
_entity_poly.entity_id
_entity_poly.type
_entity_poly.pdbx_seq_one_letter_code
_entity_poly.pdbx_strand_id
1 'polypeptide(L)'
;KIMKLTSEKKDIFKLNSEKLKNANPDLIISQEICEVCSAYTNQVNDAMNILERKPDVLTMNPHDIEGILLTIIDISKKIGAEEKGKLIVADLRTRIEHVVMKKFKREPKVLAIEWINPFFTAGHWIPEMVEVVGAKNLISKKSEHSRKMTLNEIIDTDPDIIILMPCGFDVDRTVKEYKENLLTNTEWSKLRAVKENNIFAVDANSFFSKPSLRTIIGIEILAKIIQPEIF
;
A
#
# COMPACT_ATOMS: atom_id res chain seq x y z
N LYS A 1 3.12 -6.80 19.78
CA LYS A 1 3.77 -8.11 19.58
C LYS A 1 4.75 -8.09 18.41
N ILE A 2 4.31 -7.61 17.23
CA ILE A 2 5.16 -7.52 16.01
C ILE A 2 6.37 -6.64 16.26
N MET A 3 6.23 -5.41 16.77
CA MET A 3 7.33 -4.48 17.07
C MET A 3 8.40 -5.13 17.98
N LYS A 4 7.98 -5.96 18.93
CA LYS A 4 8.93 -6.68 19.80
C LYS A 4 9.71 -7.75 19.04
N LEU A 5 9.06 -8.50 18.14
CA LEU A 5 9.73 -9.51 17.31
C LEU A 5 10.73 -8.85 16.36
N THR A 6 10.34 -7.74 15.73
CA THR A 6 11.22 -6.97 14.83
C THR A 6 12.45 -6.41 15.57
N SER A 7 12.24 -5.83 16.78
CA SER A 7 13.36 -5.32 17.59
C SER A 7 14.31 -6.44 18.07
N GLU A 8 13.79 -7.65 18.27
CA GLU A 8 14.57 -8.83 18.66
C GLU A 8 15.15 -9.59 17.46
N LYS A 9 14.96 -9.07 16.22
CA LYS A 9 15.37 -9.74 14.95
C LYS A 9 14.86 -11.18 14.84
N LYS A 10 13.66 -11.46 15.37
CA LYS A 10 13.00 -12.76 15.29
C LYS A 10 12.08 -12.82 14.09
N ASP A 11 11.99 -14.02 13.50
CA ASP A 11 11.06 -14.27 12.41
C ASP A 11 9.62 -14.03 12.83
N ILE A 12 8.94 -13.16 12.06
CA ILE A 12 7.51 -12.87 12.24
C ILE A 12 6.67 -14.01 11.65
N PHE A 13 7.13 -14.57 10.54
CA PHE A 13 6.46 -15.65 9.81
C PHE A 13 7.26 -16.95 9.97
N LYS A 14 6.56 -18.06 10.19
CA LYS A 14 7.14 -19.40 10.23
C LYS A 14 6.50 -20.28 9.19
N LEU A 15 7.32 -20.97 8.41
CA LEU A 15 6.85 -21.97 7.47
C LEU A 15 6.38 -23.22 8.18
N ASN A 16 5.28 -23.80 7.71
CA ASN A 16 4.87 -25.15 8.09
C ASN A 16 5.51 -26.14 7.11
N SER A 17 6.58 -26.80 7.53
CA SER A 17 7.37 -27.68 6.68
C SER A 17 6.57 -28.86 6.11
N GLU A 18 5.65 -29.45 6.88
CA GLU A 18 4.81 -30.54 6.45
C GLU A 18 3.85 -30.12 5.35
N LYS A 19 3.12 -28.99 5.57
CA LYS A 19 2.23 -28.43 4.56
C LYS A 19 2.96 -28.04 3.29
N LEU A 20 4.17 -27.48 3.43
CA LEU A 20 4.99 -27.08 2.29
C LEU A 20 5.44 -28.29 1.47
N LYS A 21 5.92 -29.36 2.12
CA LYS A 21 6.28 -30.63 1.45
C LYS A 21 5.07 -31.25 0.74
N ASN A 22 3.92 -31.27 1.41
CA ASN A 22 2.70 -31.82 0.84
C ASN A 22 2.19 -31.02 -0.37
N ALA A 23 2.38 -29.69 -0.37
CA ALA A 23 2.03 -28.82 -1.49
C ALA A 23 2.93 -29.06 -2.70
N ASN A 24 4.22 -29.44 -2.47
CA ASN A 24 5.22 -29.72 -3.50
C ASN A 24 5.14 -28.73 -4.70
N PRO A 25 5.32 -27.42 -4.47
CA PRO A 25 5.05 -26.42 -5.49
C PRO A 25 6.07 -26.45 -6.63
N ASP A 26 5.63 -26.13 -7.84
CA ASP A 26 6.49 -25.90 -9.00
C ASP A 26 7.00 -24.45 -9.04
N LEU A 27 6.26 -23.52 -8.43
CA LEU A 27 6.55 -22.09 -8.40
C LEU A 27 6.26 -21.52 -7.01
N ILE A 28 7.21 -20.76 -6.47
CA ILE A 28 7.01 -19.91 -5.28
C ILE A 28 6.96 -18.46 -5.74
N ILE A 29 5.87 -17.76 -5.43
CA ILE A 29 5.76 -16.32 -5.62
C ILE A 29 6.01 -15.66 -4.25
N SER A 30 7.04 -14.84 -4.18
CA SER A 30 7.46 -14.13 -2.97
C SER A 30 7.42 -12.61 -3.16
N GLN A 31 7.63 -11.86 -2.09
CA GLN A 31 7.74 -10.41 -2.13
C GLN A 31 8.94 -9.92 -1.32
N GLU A 32 9.52 -8.78 -1.72
CA GLU A 32 10.65 -8.11 -1.05
C GLU A 32 10.33 -6.67 -0.64
N ILE A 33 9.05 -6.32 -0.49
CA ILE A 33 8.62 -4.96 -0.17
C ILE A 33 8.73 -4.70 1.33
N CYS A 34 8.26 -5.62 2.17
CA CYS A 34 8.12 -5.40 3.60
C CYS A 34 8.22 -6.72 4.39
N GLU A 35 9.26 -6.83 5.23
CA GLU A 35 9.47 -7.99 6.11
C GLU A 35 8.39 -8.16 7.19
N VAL A 36 7.71 -7.06 7.53
CA VAL A 36 6.69 -7.06 8.60
C VAL A 36 5.32 -7.47 8.07
N CYS A 37 5.07 -7.24 6.79
CA CYS A 37 3.74 -7.40 6.20
C CYS A 37 3.49 -8.80 5.66
N SER A 38 4.54 -9.53 5.26
CA SER A 38 4.42 -10.85 4.64
C SER A 38 5.73 -11.64 4.75
N ALA A 39 5.70 -12.92 4.40
CA ALA A 39 6.89 -13.74 4.29
C ALA A 39 7.89 -13.11 3.28
N TYR A 40 9.15 -13.10 3.62
CA TYR A 40 10.22 -12.37 2.95
C TYR A 40 11.33 -13.34 2.48
N THR A 41 12.42 -12.81 1.96
CA THR A 41 13.52 -13.62 1.35
C THR A 41 14.06 -14.73 2.24
N ASN A 42 14.14 -14.54 3.56
CA ASN A 42 14.58 -15.57 4.50
C ASN A 42 13.63 -16.78 4.50
N GLN A 43 12.30 -16.58 4.47
CA GLN A 43 11.34 -17.68 4.40
C GLN A 43 11.37 -18.39 3.04
N VAL A 44 11.75 -17.70 1.96
CA VAL A 44 11.98 -18.34 0.64
C VAL A 44 13.19 -19.26 0.73
N ASN A 45 14.29 -18.81 1.31
CA ASN A 45 15.48 -19.64 1.52
C ASN A 45 15.17 -20.87 2.39
N ASP A 46 14.38 -20.69 3.46
CA ASP A 46 13.93 -21.81 4.29
C ASP A 46 13.07 -22.79 3.51
N ALA A 47 12.15 -22.29 2.67
CA ALA A 47 11.34 -23.14 1.79
C ALA A 47 12.22 -23.95 0.83
N MET A 48 13.22 -23.32 0.23
CA MET A 48 14.18 -23.99 -0.65
C MET A 48 14.99 -25.07 0.07
N ASN A 49 15.27 -24.92 1.37
CA ASN A 49 15.96 -25.93 2.16
C ASN A 49 15.05 -27.11 2.56
N ILE A 50 13.74 -26.86 2.74
CA ILE A 50 12.77 -27.87 3.15
C ILE A 50 12.36 -28.77 1.97
N LEU A 51 12.28 -28.21 0.76
CA LEU A 51 11.81 -28.92 -0.44
C LEU A 51 12.93 -29.72 -1.09
N GLU A 52 12.67 -30.99 -1.42
CA GLU A 52 13.60 -31.86 -2.14
C GLU A 52 13.74 -31.42 -3.59
N ARG A 53 12.59 -31.21 -4.27
CA ARG A 53 12.55 -30.60 -5.60
C ARG A 53 12.58 -29.09 -5.44
N LYS A 54 13.49 -28.42 -6.15
CA LYS A 54 13.60 -26.95 -6.10
C LYS A 54 12.57 -26.35 -7.07
N PRO A 55 11.58 -25.59 -6.56
CA PRO A 55 10.65 -24.85 -7.42
C PRO A 55 11.34 -23.64 -8.06
N ASP A 56 10.74 -23.13 -9.15
CA ASP A 56 11.03 -21.80 -9.62
C ASP A 56 10.64 -20.77 -8.53
N VAL A 57 11.38 -19.66 -8.47
CA VAL A 57 11.04 -18.55 -7.58
C VAL A 57 10.81 -17.31 -8.41
N LEU A 58 9.68 -16.64 -8.17
CA LEU A 58 9.38 -15.31 -8.70
C LEU A 58 9.26 -14.33 -7.53
N THR A 59 10.22 -13.44 -7.40
CA THR A 59 10.23 -12.42 -6.37
C THR A 59 9.66 -11.11 -6.91
N MET A 60 8.65 -10.59 -6.24
CA MET A 60 7.99 -9.33 -6.59
C MET A 60 8.48 -8.20 -5.69
N ASN A 61 8.88 -7.09 -6.29
CA ASN A 61 9.33 -5.90 -5.57
C ASN A 61 8.85 -4.60 -6.23
N PRO A 62 7.53 -4.42 -6.45
CA PRO A 62 7.01 -3.21 -7.06
C PRO A 62 7.02 -2.03 -6.08
N HIS A 63 7.52 -0.88 -6.53
CA HIS A 63 7.56 0.35 -5.75
C HIS A 63 6.67 1.47 -6.28
N ASP A 64 6.04 1.26 -7.45
CA ASP A 64 5.15 2.21 -8.12
C ASP A 64 4.04 1.47 -8.88
N ILE A 65 3.14 2.24 -9.49
CA ILE A 65 1.99 1.68 -10.23
C ILE A 65 2.45 0.84 -11.41
N GLU A 66 3.45 1.30 -12.17
CA GLU A 66 3.97 0.53 -13.31
C GLU A 66 4.60 -0.79 -12.86
N GLY A 67 5.37 -0.78 -11.78
CA GLY A 67 5.93 -2.00 -11.18
C GLY A 67 4.84 -3.00 -10.78
N ILE A 68 3.69 -2.54 -10.25
CA ILE A 68 2.54 -3.40 -9.95
C ILE A 68 1.98 -4.03 -11.24
N LEU A 69 1.82 -3.25 -12.31
CA LEU A 69 1.34 -3.76 -13.58
C LEU A 69 2.31 -4.79 -14.19
N LEU A 70 3.62 -4.55 -14.10
CA LEU A 70 4.63 -5.49 -14.57
C LEU A 70 4.62 -6.80 -13.79
N THR A 71 4.36 -6.80 -12.47
CA THR A 71 4.24 -8.06 -11.71
C THR A 71 3.11 -8.95 -12.22
N ILE A 72 2.03 -8.38 -12.75
CA ILE A 72 0.94 -9.15 -13.36
C ILE A 72 1.43 -9.87 -14.62
N ILE A 73 2.20 -9.17 -15.45
CA ILE A 73 2.82 -9.75 -16.65
C ILE A 73 3.78 -10.88 -16.26
N ASP A 74 4.63 -10.65 -15.28
CA ASP A 74 5.65 -11.63 -14.87
C ASP A 74 5.02 -12.90 -14.28
N ILE A 75 3.98 -12.74 -13.43
CA ILE A 75 3.20 -13.87 -12.92
C ILE A 75 2.56 -14.62 -14.10
N SER A 76 1.89 -13.89 -15.01
CA SER A 76 1.18 -14.51 -16.12
C SER A 76 2.10 -15.30 -17.06
N LYS A 77 3.31 -14.82 -17.31
CA LYS A 77 4.35 -15.54 -18.06
C LYS A 77 4.75 -16.83 -17.35
N LYS A 78 5.02 -16.75 -16.03
CA LYS A 78 5.44 -17.92 -15.24
C LYS A 78 4.40 -19.05 -15.21
N ILE A 79 3.12 -18.70 -15.26
CA ILE A 79 2.02 -19.69 -15.25
C ILE A 79 1.46 -20.01 -16.63
N GLY A 80 2.11 -19.55 -17.72
CA GLY A 80 1.68 -19.85 -19.10
C GLY A 80 0.40 -19.13 -19.54
N ALA A 81 0.06 -17.99 -18.92
CA ALA A 81 -1.15 -17.20 -19.19
C ALA A 81 -0.85 -15.77 -19.69
N GLU A 82 0.25 -15.58 -20.43
CA GLU A 82 0.79 -14.27 -20.82
C GLU A 82 -0.23 -13.38 -21.53
N GLU A 83 -0.97 -13.91 -22.50
CA GLU A 83 -1.98 -13.13 -23.24
C GLU A 83 -3.09 -12.63 -22.33
N LYS A 84 -3.52 -13.43 -21.35
CA LYS A 84 -4.49 -13.01 -20.34
C LYS A 84 -3.92 -11.91 -19.45
N GLY A 85 -2.65 -12.01 -19.04
CA GLY A 85 -1.95 -10.97 -18.29
C GLY A 85 -1.90 -9.65 -19.06
N LYS A 86 -1.57 -9.67 -20.35
CA LYS A 86 -1.56 -8.47 -21.21
C LYS A 86 -2.94 -7.81 -21.29
N LEU A 87 -4.01 -8.59 -21.46
CA LEU A 87 -5.37 -8.06 -21.50
C LEU A 87 -5.78 -7.41 -20.18
N ILE A 88 -5.45 -8.03 -19.05
CA ILE A 88 -5.71 -7.47 -17.73
C ILE A 88 -4.96 -6.13 -17.55
N VAL A 89 -3.68 -6.09 -17.90
CA VAL A 89 -2.88 -4.85 -17.76
C VAL A 89 -3.39 -3.75 -18.69
N ALA A 90 -3.81 -4.08 -19.91
CA ALA A 90 -4.40 -3.11 -20.83
C ALA A 90 -5.68 -2.49 -20.26
N ASP A 91 -6.58 -3.30 -19.69
CA ASP A 91 -7.79 -2.81 -19.01
C ASP A 91 -7.45 -1.87 -17.84
N LEU A 92 -6.50 -2.27 -16.97
CA LEU A 92 -6.07 -1.47 -15.83
C LEU A 92 -5.45 -0.13 -16.27
N ARG A 93 -4.65 -0.11 -17.33
CA ARG A 93 -4.09 1.12 -17.90
C ARG A 93 -5.20 2.05 -18.41
N THR A 94 -6.18 1.51 -19.12
CA THR A 94 -7.34 2.29 -19.59
C THR A 94 -8.10 2.94 -18.42
N ARG A 95 -8.26 2.22 -17.31
CA ARG A 95 -8.90 2.77 -16.09
C ARG A 95 -8.08 3.90 -15.47
N ILE A 96 -6.76 3.76 -15.38
CA ILE A 96 -5.85 4.81 -14.90
C ILE A 96 -5.94 6.03 -15.82
N GLU A 97 -5.84 5.83 -17.15
CA GLU A 97 -5.93 6.89 -18.15
C GLU A 97 -7.27 7.64 -18.04
N HIS A 98 -8.38 6.94 -17.78
CA HIS A 98 -9.67 7.57 -17.57
C HIS A 98 -9.66 8.56 -16.38
N VAL A 99 -8.92 8.26 -15.33
CA VAL A 99 -8.72 9.17 -14.19
C VAL A 99 -7.82 10.35 -14.59
N VAL A 100 -6.65 10.06 -15.19
CA VAL A 100 -5.64 11.08 -15.57
C VAL A 100 -6.18 12.09 -16.58
N MET A 101 -7.02 11.65 -17.51
CA MET A 101 -7.61 12.53 -18.54
C MET A 101 -8.64 13.53 -18.00
N LYS A 102 -9.06 13.42 -16.75
CA LYS A 102 -9.97 14.39 -16.15
C LYS A 102 -9.27 15.73 -15.96
N LYS A 103 -10.00 16.81 -16.25
CA LYS A 103 -9.51 18.18 -16.04
C LYS A 103 -9.74 18.59 -14.59
N PHE A 104 -8.73 18.40 -13.77
CA PHE A 104 -8.78 18.84 -12.37
C PHE A 104 -8.77 20.37 -12.29
N LYS A 105 -9.68 20.93 -11.49
CA LYS A 105 -9.80 22.39 -11.30
C LYS A 105 -8.95 22.90 -10.15
N ARG A 106 -8.53 22.01 -9.27
CA ARG A 106 -7.72 22.28 -8.08
C ARG A 106 -6.68 21.18 -7.87
N GLU A 107 -5.59 21.50 -7.19
CA GLU A 107 -4.54 20.58 -6.79
C GLU A 107 -4.44 20.61 -5.25
N PRO A 108 -5.35 19.90 -4.53
CA PRO A 108 -5.33 19.93 -3.08
C PRO A 108 -4.07 19.24 -2.52
N LYS A 109 -3.58 19.75 -1.38
CA LYS A 109 -2.47 19.15 -0.63
C LYS A 109 -2.99 17.96 0.17
N VAL A 110 -2.54 16.77 -0.16
CA VAL A 110 -2.99 15.51 0.46
C VAL A 110 -1.87 14.85 1.27
N LEU A 111 -2.16 14.54 2.52
CA LEU A 111 -1.32 13.73 3.37
C LEU A 111 -1.92 12.33 3.55
N ALA A 112 -1.23 11.32 3.03
CA ALA A 112 -1.56 9.91 3.28
C ALA A 112 -0.74 9.40 4.47
N ILE A 113 -1.44 8.79 5.46
CA ILE A 113 -0.84 8.28 6.72
C ILE A 113 -1.04 6.76 6.77
N GLU A 114 0.08 6.03 6.71
CA GLU A 114 0.09 4.55 6.68
C GLU A 114 0.09 3.92 8.09
N TRP A 115 0.39 4.69 9.13
CA TRP A 115 0.30 4.27 10.53
C TRP A 115 0.09 5.48 11.44
N ILE A 116 -0.75 5.33 12.47
CA ILE A 116 -1.21 6.46 13.30
C ILE A 116 -0.35 6.65 14.55
N ASN A 117 0.10 5.56 15.17
CA ASN A 117 0.89 5.67 16.41
C ASN A 117 2.02 4.63 16.46
N PRO A 118 3.29 5.01 16.26
CA PRO A 118 3.74 6.35 15.81
C PRO A 118 3.32 6.63 14.37
N PHE A 119 3.30 7.89 13.95
CA PHE A 119 2.99 8.24 12.56
C PHE A 119 4.01 7.70 11.58
N PHE A 120 3.51 7.11 10.47
CA PHE A 120 4.31 6.76 9.30
C PHE A 120 3.71 7.37 8.04
N THR A 121 4.58 7.83 7.15
CA THR A 121 4.18 8.24 5.81
C THR A 121 3.69 7.04 5.02
N ALA A 122 2.76 7.24 4.10
CA ALA A 122 2.45 6.24 3.09
C ALA A 122 3.53 6.27 2.00
N GLY A 123 4.14 5.13 1.72
CA GLY A 123 5.25 4.99 0.79
C GLY A 123 4.91 4.25 -0.50
N HIS A 124 5.95 3.80 -1.20
CA HIS A 124 5.88 2.97 -2.40
C HIS A 124 5.04 3.61 -3.52
N TRP A 125 3.92 3.01 -3.89
CA TRP A 125 2.99 3.47 -4.94
C TRP A 125 1.97 4.52 -4.47
N ILE A 126 1.79 4.71 -3.14
CA ILE A 126 0.75 5.60 -2.62
C ILE A 126 0.96 7.07 -3.05
N PRO A 127 2.17 7.65 -2.99
CA PRO A 127 2.39 9.01 -3.47
C PRO A 127 1.95 9.19 -4.93
N GLU A 128 2.28 8.23 -5.81
CA GLU A 128 1.87 8.25 -7.20
C GLU A 128 0.35 8.15 -7.36
N MET A 129 -0.34 7.32 -6.55
CA MET A 129 -1.80 7.26 -6.58
C MET A 129 -2.45 8.60 -6.25
N VAL A 130 -1.88 9.37 -5.30
CA VAL A 130 -2.34 10.71 -4.95
C VAL A 130 -2.11 11.70 -6.10
N GLU A 131 -0.95 11.61 -6.76
CA GLU A 131 -0.60 12.50 -7.88
C GLU A 131 -1.45 12.20 -9.12
N VAL A 132 -1.72 10.94 -9.43
CA VAL A 132 -2.57 10.50 -10.56
C VAL A 132 -3.99 11.08 -10.48
N VAL A 133 -4.50 11.34 -9.29
CA VAL A 133 -5.84 11.95 -9.10
C VAL A 133 -5.79 13.48 -9.02
N GLY A 134 -4.71 14.10 -9.47
CA GLY A 134 -4.57 15.55 -9.57
C GLY A 134 -4.38 16.26 -8.24
N ALA A 135 -3.72 15.63 -7.29
CA ALA A 135 -3.42 16.20 -5.98
C ALA A 135 -1.90 16.29 -5.75
N LYS A 136 -1.50 17.20 -4.87
CA LYS A 136 -0.12 17.29 -4.40
C LYS A 136 0.07 16.37 -3.21
N ASN A 137 0.85 15.29 -3.39
CA ASN A 137 1.25 14.44 -2.28
C ASN A 137 2.22 15.16 -1.35
N LEU A 138 2.07 14.97 -0.04
CA LEU A 138 2.88 15.62 0.99
C LEU A 138 3.81 14.64 1.69
N ILE A 139 5.03 15.11 2.05
CA ILE A 139 6.07 14.45 2.85
C ILE A 139 6.77 13.32 2.10
N SER A 140 6.05 12.24 1.74
CA SER A 140 6.63 11.09 1.03
C SER A 140 6.76 11.35 -0.47
N LYS A 141 7.61 10.58 -1.14
CA LYS A 141 7.79 10.63 -2.60
C LYS A 141 7.51 9.28 -3.21
N LYS A 142 7.18 9.26 -4.50
CA LYS A 142 7.02 8.05 -5.30
C LYS A 142 8.23 7.13 -5.10
N SER A 143 7.96 5.84 -4.95
CA SER A 143 8.94 4.76 -4.80
C SER A 143 9.78 4.79 -3.51
N GLU A 144 9.59 5.77 -2.62
CA GLU A 144 10.25 5.77 -1.31
C GLU A 144 9.56 4.81 -0.34
N HIS A 145 10.33 4.23 0.57
CA HIS A 145 9.78 3.46 1.68
C HIS A 145 9.05 4.34 2.68
N SER A 146 8.05 3.78 3.35
CA SER A 146 7.40 4.42 4.49
C SER A 146 8.43 4.75 5.58
N ARG A 147 8.34 5.95 6.15
CA ARG A 147 9.19 6.37 7.27
C ARG A 147 8.37 6.96 8.40
N LYS A 148 8.93 6.94 9.59
CA LYS A 148 8.36 7.69 10.70
C LYS A 148 8.33 9.17 10.37
N MET A 149 7.26 9.83 10.81
CA MET A 149 7.14 11.28 10.81
C MET A 149 6.61 11.77 12.17
N THR A 150 6.83 13.03 12.45
CA THR A 150 6.38 13.68 13.67
C THR A 150 5.09 14.46 13.43
N LEU A 151 4.38 14.76 14.50
CA LEU A 151 3.20 15.64 14.41
C LEU A 151 3.58 17.05 13.92
N ASN A 152 4.78 17.54 14.27
CA ASN A 152 5.24 18.84 13.78
C ASN A 152 5.45 18.83 12.26
N GLU A 153 6.06 17.77 11.69
CA GLU A 153 6.16 17.65 10.22
C GLU A 153 4.79 17.69 9.56
N ILE A 154 3.76 17.06 10.17
CA ILE A 154 2.39 17.09 9.66
C ILE A 154 1.83 18.52 9.71
N ILE A 155 2.00 19.21 10.84
CA ILE A 155 1.53 20.59 11.05
C ILE A 155 2.16 21.53 10.04
N ASP A 156 3.46 21.42 9.81
CA ASP A 156 4.23 22.29 8.90
C ASP A 156 3.77 22.17 7.43
N THR A 157 3.19 21.04 7.05
CA THR A 157 2.67 20.85 5.67
C THR A 157 1.30 21.47 5.44
N ASP A 158 0.52 21.69 6.50
CA ASP A 158 -0.87 22.19 6.47
C ASP A 158 -1.69 21.52 5.35
N PRO A 159 -2.04 20.23 5.49
CA PRO A 159 -2.77 19.50 4.48
C PRO A 159 -4.22 20.00 4.30
N ASP A 160 -4.71 19.97 3.06
CA ASP A 160 -6.12 20.21 2.74
C ASP A 160 -6.96 18.97 3.07
N ILE A 161 -6.39 17.78 2.84
CA ILE A 161 -7.02 16.48 3.02
C ILE A 161 -6.05 15.53 3.70
N ILE A 162 -6.53 14.76 4.67
CA ILE A 162 -5.79 13.67 5.31
C ILE A 162 -6.48 12.34 4.99
N ILE A 163 -5.71 11.38 4.46
CA ILE A 163 -6.18 10.02 4.20
C ILE A 163 -5.50 9.08 5.20
N LEU A 164 -6.30 8.45 6.04
CA LEU A 164 -5.84 7.45 7.01
C LEU A 164 -5.96 6.06 6.38
N MET A 165 -4.81 5.39 6.18
CA MET A 165 -4.72 4.07 5.57
C MET A 165 -3.76 3.13 6.30
N PRO A 166 -3.95 2.86 7.60
CA PRO A 166 -3.06 1.99 8.36
C PRO A 166 -2.96 0.61 7.71
N CYS A 167 -1.72 0.16 7.49
CA CYS A 167 -1.45 -1.07 6.77
C CYS A 167 -2.22 -2.27 7.36
N GLY A 168 -3.00 -2.94 6.51
CA GLY A 168 -3.79 -4.11 6.89
C GLY A 168 -5.09 -3.81 7.65
N PHE A 169 -5.48 -2.53 7.81
CA PHE A 169 -6.73 -2.15 8.48
C PHE A 169 -7.86 -1.94 7.47
N ASP A 170 -9.06 -2.32 7.86
CA ASP A 170 -10.31 -1.88 7.25
C ASP A 170 -10.72 -0.48 7.77
N VAL A 171 -11.83 0.03 7.26
CA VAL A 171 -12.34 1.36 7.65
C VAL A 171 -12.69 1.42 9.13
N ASP A 172 -13.40 0.42 9.67
CA ASP A 172 -13.89 0.43 11.06
C ASP A 172 -12.72 0.43 12.05
N ARG A 173 -11.71 -0.38 11.79
CA ARG A 173 -10.49 -0.42 12.60
C ARG A 173 -9.68 0.86 12.49
N THR A 174 -9.60 1.46 11.31
CA THR A 174 -8.94 2.75 11.10
C THR A 174 -9.62 3.86 11.88
N VAL A 175 -10.96 3.93 11.84
CA VAL A 175 -11.75 4.90 12.60
C VAL A 175 -11.58 4.70 14.11
N LYS A 176 -11.54 3.46 14.58
CA LYS A 176 -11.30 3.15 16.00
C LYS A 176 -9.91 3.65 16.42
N GLU A 177 -8.87 3.32 15.67
CA GLU A 177 -7.50 3.73 15.94
C GLU A 177 -7.36 5.28 15.96
N TYR A 178 -8.01 5.96 15.02
CA TYR A 178 -8.09 7.42 14.97
C TYR A 178 -8.72 8.00 16.25
N LYS A 179 -9.86 7.46 16.68
CA LYS A 179 -10.56 7.93 17.87
C LYS A 179 -9.73 7.73 19.15
N GLU A 180 -9.06 6.61 19.27
CA GLU A 180 -8.25 6.26 20.44
C GLU A 180 -6.96 7.10 20.55
N ASN A 181 -6.36 7.52 19.44
CA ASN A 181 -5.05 8.16 19.44
C ASN A 181 -5.07 9.65 19.09
N LEU A 182 -6.01 10.13 18.28
CA LEU A 182 -5.97 11.47 17.72
C LEU A 182 -7.14 12.37 18.07
N LEU A 183 -8.32 11.82 18.38
CA LEU A 183 -9.54 12.61 18.60
C LEU A 183 -9.39 13.64 19.73
N THR A 184 -8.63 13.32 20.77
CA THR A 184 -8.40 14.20 21.94
C THR A 184 -7.08 14.97 21.87
N ASN A 185 -6.32 14.83 20.79
CA ASN A 185 -5.03 15.51 20.65
C ASN A 185 -5.26 16.97 20.22
N THR A 186 -4.89 17.90 21.10
CA THR A 186 -5.12 19.35 20.90
C THR A 186 -4.33 19.93 19.74
N GLU A 187 -3.12 19.46 19.48
CA GLU A 187 -2.34 19.95 18.33
C GLU A 187 -2.88 19.41 17.01
N TRP A 188 -3.28 18.14 16.98
CA TRP A 188 -3.97 17.55 15.85
C TRP A 188 -5.26 18.29 15.49
N SER A 189 -6.06 18.66 16.48
CA SER A 189 -7.32 19.39 16.27
C SER A 189 -7.16 20.80 15.69
N LYS A 190 -5.94 21.36 15.70
CA LYS A 190 -5.65 22.66 15.08
C LYS A 190 -5.43 22.59 13.58
N LEU A 191 -5.15 21.41 13.02
CA LEU A 191 -4.98 21.22 11.58
C LEU A 191 -6.23 21.67 10.82
N ARG A 192 -6.03 22.33 9.68
CA ARG A 192 -7.13 22.81 8.83
C ARG A 192 -8.00 21.65 8.33
N ALA A 193 -7.38 20.58 7.83
CA ALA A 193 -8.09 19.38 7.39
C ALA A 193 -8.98 18.79 8.51
N VAL A 194 -8.54 18.85 9.78
CA VAL A 194 -9.32 18.36 10.93
C VAL A 194 -10.53 19.26 11.20
N LYS A 195 -10.32 20.60 11.23
CA LYS A 195 -11.39 21.59 11.45
C LYS A 195 -12.46 21.56 10.36
N GLU A 196 -12.05 21.29 9.15
CA GLU A 196 -12.93 21.23 7.96
C GLU A 196 -13.54 19.84 7.73
N ASN A 197 -13.26 18.86 8.61
CA ASN A 197 -13.70 17.47 8.49
C ASN A 197 -13.20 16.77 7.20
N ASN A 198 -12.05 17.18 6.70
CA ASN A 198 -11.41 16.61 5.51
C ASN A 198 -10.42 15.48 5.89
N ILE A 199 -10.85 14.59 6.80
CA ILE A 199 -10.11 13.39 7.19
C ILE A 199 -10.93 12.18 6.77
N PHE A 200 -10.31 11.29 6.02
CA PHE A 200 -10.97 10.11 5.46
C PHE A 200 -10.24 8.85 5.88
N ALA A 201 -10.96 7.88 6.41
CA ALA A 201 -10.48 6.53 6.63
C ALA A 201 -10.81 5.65 5.43
N VAL A 202 -9.83 4.92 4.91
CA VAL A 202 -10.03 4.01 3.78
C VAL A 202 -9.69 2.57 4.15
N ASP A 203 -10.23 1.59 3.42
CA ASP A 203 -9.88 0.18 3.56
C ASP A 203 -8.49 -0.09 2.97
N ALA A 204 -7.47 0.11 3.81
CA ALA A 204 -6.10 -0.10 3.42
C ALA A 204 -5.82 -1.59 3.11
N ASN A 205 -6.41 -2.50 3.87
CA ASN A 205 -6.20 -3.94 3.68
C ASN A 205 -6.62 -4.41 2.29
N SER A 206 -7.72 -3.88 1.75
CA SER A 206 -8.25 -4.29 0.46
C SER A 206 -7.60 -3.58 -0.73
N PHE A 207 -7.19 -2.30 -0.60
CA PHE A 207 -6.91 -1.46 -1.76
C PHE A 207 -5.54 -0.76 -1.76
N PHE A 208 -4.86 -0.65 -0.62
CA PHE A 208 -3.67 0.20 -0.50
C PHE A 208 -2.43 -0.54 0.04
N SER A 209 -2.61 -1.51 0.96
CA SER A 209 -1.49 -2.16 1.66
C SER A 209 -0.75 -3.22 0.86
N LYS A 210 -1.26 -3.64 -0.29
CA LYS A 210 -0.70 -4.74 -1.09
C LYS A 210 -0.68 -4.38 -2.57
N PRO A 211 0.44 -4.64 -3.28
CA PRO A 211 0.50 -4.45 -4.73
C PRO A 211 -0.40 -5.49 -5.40
N SER A 212 -1.48 -5.05 -6.02
CA SER A 212 -2.45 -5.94 -6.66
C SER A 212 -3.31 -5.20 -7.67
N LEU A 213 -4.15 -5.93 -8.42
CA LEU A 213 -5.16 -5.35 -9.30
C LEU A 213 -6.08 -4.34 -8.57
N ARG A 214 -6.29 -4.53 -7.26
CA ARG A 214 -7.13 -3.65 -6.43
C ARG A 214 -6.51 -2.28 -6.18
N THR A 215 -5.22 -2.11 -6.40
CA THR A 215 -4.56 -0.78 -6.31
C THR A 215 -5.21 0.21 -7.26
N ILE A 216 -5.67 -0.24 -8.43
CA ILE A 216 -6.36 0.64 -9.40
C ILE A 216 -7.75 1.05 -8.88
N ILE A 217 -8.46 0.16 -8.19
CA ILE A 217 -9.69 0.53 -7.47
C ILE A 217 -9.38 1.55 -6.37
N GLY A 218 -8.23 1.40 -5.68
CA GLY A 218 -7.73 2.38 -4.72
C GLY A 218 -7.56 3.78 -5.33
N ILE A 219 -7.03 3.89 -6.56
CA ILE A 219 -6.93 5.15 -7.31
C ILE A 219 -8.32 5.76 -7.53
N GLU A 220 -9.30 4.96 -7.96
CA GLU A 220 -10.68 5.41 -8.19
C GLU A 220 -11.37 5.87 -6.89
N ILE A 221 -11.06 5.21 -5.75
CA ILE A 221 -11.52 5.63 -4.43
C ILE A 221 -10.92 6.98 -4.06
N LEU A 222 -9.60 7.16 -4.22
CA LEU A 222 -8.93 8.44 -3.95
C LEU A 222 -9.48 9.54 -4.84
N ALA A 223 -9.74 9.26 -6.12
CA ALA A 223 -10.33 10.21 -7.05
C ALA A 223 -11.68 10.77 -6.54
N LYS A 224 -12.56 9.90 -6.04
CA LYS A 224 -13.86 10.30 -5.47
C LYS A 224 -13.72 11.09 -4.16
N ILE A 225 -12.72 10.78 -3.33
CA ILE A 225 -12.49 11.49 -2.07
C ILE A 225 -11.88 12.86 -2.32
N ILE A 226 -10.89 12.93 -3.21
CA ILE A 226 -10.05 14.13 -3.42
C ILE A 226 -10.69 15.10 -4.39
N GLN A 227 -11.41 14.61 -5.40
CA GLN A 227 -12.04 15.40 -6.47
C GLN A 227 -13.54 15.08 -6.62
N PRO A 228 -14.34 15.18 -5.55
CA PRO A 228 -15.74 14.73 -5.55
C PRO A 228 -16.63 15.47 -6.55
N GLU A 229 -16.21 16.64 -7.03
CA GLU A 229 -16.93 17.41 -8.05
C GLU A 229 -16.73 16.88 -9.49
N ILE A 230 -15.84 15.90 -9.67
CA ILE A 230 -15.49 15.34 -10.99
C ILE A 230 -15.90 13.87 -11.09
N PHE A 231 -15.93 13.16 -9.95
CA PHE A 231 -16.24 11.75 -9.80
C PHE A 231 -17.46 11.56 -8.88
#